data_b7b6d04b5c9ebdce776c084c49424120
#
_entry.id   b7b6d04b5c9ebdce776c084c49424120
#
_cell.length_a   1.000
_cell.length_b   1.000
_cell.length_c   1.000
_cell.angle_alpha   90.00
_cell.angle_beta   90.00
_cell.angle_gamma   90.00
#
_symmetry.space_group_name_H-M   'P 1'
#
loop_
_entity.id
_entity.type
_entity.pdbx_description
1 polymer ?
#
loop_
_entity_poly.entity_id
_entity_poly.type
_entity_poly.pdbx_seq_one_letter_code
_entity_poly.pdbx_strand_id
1 'polypeptide(L)'
;MAVIGYKRVSTKAQDAQLQGDALTEAGCSKSFEDAMSGKNAERPGLLAALDYMREGDTLCVWKLDRLGRSTKDVLTLAEDLHSRRIVLRILTGTLSGTYSPTGEGKFFFTMMAAFAELERAMIVERTRAGLDAAKAQGRTGGRPTVITEDLLTVAKARKAKGESVSAIAKALGVSRATLYRHIG
;
A
#
# COMPACT_ATOMS: atom_id res chain seq x y z
N MET A 1 -27.42 -2.20 14.83
CA MET A 1 -26.63 -2.64 13.67
C MET A 1 -27.09 -1.82 12.48
N ALA A 2 -26.26 -0.94 11.99
CA ALA A 2 -26.56 -0.10 10.83
C ALA A 2 -26.00 -0.74 9.55
N VAL A 3 -26.65 -0.52 8.40
CA VAL A 3 -26.13 -0.89 7.09
C VAL A 3 -25.60 0.37 6.44
N ILE A 4 -24.28 0.40 6.20
CA ILE A 4 -23.56 1.53 5.67
C ILE A 4 -23.09 1.22 4.26
N GLY A 5 -23.55 2.02 3.30
CA GLY A 5 -23.19 1.87 1.90
C GLY A 5 -21.84 2.51 1.58
N TYR A 6 -21.08 1.86 0.72
CA TYR A 6 -19.91 2.48 0.08
C TYR A 6 -19.97 2.29 -1.43
N LYS A 7 -19.78 3.38 -2.16
CA LYS A 7 -19.69 3.37 -3.62
C LYS A 7 -18.42 4.03 -4.10
N ARG A 8 -17.86 3.48 -5.16
CA ARG A 8 -16.73 4.07 -5.88
C ARG A 8 -17.14 4.32 -7.31
N VAL A 9 -17.25 5.60 -7.64
CA VAL A 9 -17.83 6.04 -8.91
C VAL A 9 -16.74 6.51 -9.87
N SER A 10 -16.84 6.08 -11.14
CA SER A 10 -16.11 6.69 -12.24
C SER A 10 -16.86 7.95 -12.69
N THR A 11 -16.24 8.75 -13.57
CA THR A 11 -16.87 9.94 -14.15
C THR A 11 -18.17 9.67 -14.95
N LYS A 12 -18.57 8.42 -15.13
CA LYS A 12 -19.83 8.02 -15.78
C LYS A 12 -20.97 8.07 -14.76
N ALA A 13 -21.85 9.06 -14.89
CA ALA A 13 -23.00 9.27 -14.01
C ALA A 13 -23.92 8.04 -13.88
N GLN A 14 -24.07 7.24 -14.92
CA GLN A 14 -24.90 6.02 -14.93
C GLN A 14 -24.45 4.98 -13.91
N ASP A 15 -23.14 4.71 -13.80
CA ASP A 15 -22.62 3.73 -12.83
C ASP A 15 -22.80 4.20 -11.38
N ALA A 16 -22.76 5.51 -11.16
CA ALA A 16 -22.97 6.10 -9.84
C ALA A 16 -24.41 5.92 -9.37
N GLN A 17 -25.36 6.12 -10.29
CA GLN A 17 -26.78 5.99 -9.98
C GLN A 17 -27.16 4.53 -9.71
N LEU A 18 -26.75 3.58 -10.56
CA LEU A 18 -26.98 2.16 -10.34
C LEU A 18 -26.46 1.66 -8.99
N GLN A 19 -25.26 2.09 -8.60
CA GLN A 19 -24.72 1.74 -7.29
C GLN A 19 -25.53 2.37 -6.16
N GLY A 20 -25.94 3.64 -6.31
CA GLY A 20 -26.76 4.35 -5.32
C GLY A 20 -28.10 3.69 -5.10
N ASP A 21 -28.81 3.35 -6.18
CA ASP A 21 -30.10 2.71 -6.13
C ASP A 21 -30.02 1.32 -5.48
N ALA A 22 -29.02 0.51 -5.85
CA ALA A 22 -28.80 -0.80 -5.26
C ALA A 22 -28.47 -0.74 -3.76
N LEU A 23 -27.70 0.26 -3.31
CA LEU A 23 -27.41 0.46 -1.89
C LEU A 23 -28.66 0.92 -1.11
N THR A 24 -29.49 1.75 -1.71
CA THR A 24 -30.76 2.19 -1.13
C THR A 24 -31.72 1.02 -0.98
N GLU A 25 -31.88 0.20 -2.03
CA GLU A 25 -32.70 -1.01 -2.01
C GLU A 25 -32.19 -2.03 -0.98
N ALA A 26 -30.88 -2.11 -0.79
CA ALA A 26 -30.25 -2.96 0.24
C ALA A 26 -30.48 -2.45 1.68
N GLY A 27 -31.14 -1.31 1.87
CA GLY A 27 -31.46 -0.74 3.19
C GLY A 27 -30.31 0.03 3.83
N CYS A 28 -29.37 0.56 3.06
CA CYS A 28 -28.30 1.38 3.61
C CYS A 28 -28.85 2.67 4.22
N SER A 29 -28.61 2.88 5.52
CA SER A 29 -29.03 4.07 6.25
C SER A 29 -28.20 5.30 5.92
N LYS A 30 -26.94 5.09 5.48
CA LYS A 30 -26.00 6.13 5.06
C LYS A 30 -25.06 5.54 4.01
N SER A 31 -24.67 6.36 3.05
CA SER A 31 -23.70 5.96 2.02
C SER A 31 -22.55 6.97 1.93
N PHE A 32 -21.36 6.44 1.71
CA PHE A 32 -20.14 7.19 1.47
C PHE A 32 -19.67 6.92 0.04
N GLU A 33 -18.96 7.90 -0.56
CA GLU A 33 -18.49 7.74 -1.92
C GLU A 33 -17.08 8.27 -2.12
N ASP A 34 -16.38 7.64 -3.07
CA ASP A 34 -15.11 8.13 -3.60
C ASP A 34 -15.20 8.24 -5.12
N ALA A 35 -14.70 9.35 -5.67
CA ALA A 35 -14.55 9.51 -7.10
C ALA A 35 -13.27 8.80 -7.59
N MET A 36 -13.38 8.03 -8.68
CA MET A 36 -12.22 7.44 -9.35
C MET A 36 -11.44 8.54 -10.10
N SER A 37 -10.54 9.25 -9.42
CA SER A 37 -9.53 10.05 -10.10
C SER A 37 -8.25 9.24 -10.26
N GLY A 38 -7.67 9.20 -11.47
CA GLY A 38 -6.50 8.37 -11.77
C GLY A 38 -5.22 8.72 -11.01
N LYS A 39 -5.20 9.84 -10.27
CA LYS A 39 -4.04 10.35 -9.52
C LYS A 39 -4.13 10.22 -8.00
N ASN A 40 -5.33 10.13 -7.42
CA ASN A 40 -5.48 10.03 -5.96
C ASN A 40 -5.68 8.58 -5.52
N ALA A 41 -4.66 8.05 -4.84
CA ALA A 41 -4.72 6.76 -4.14
C ALA A 41 -5.58 6.84 -2.87
N GLU A 42 -5.83 8.04 -2.36
CA GLU A 42 -6.60 8.31 -1.16
C GLU A 42 -8.08 8.00 -1.40
N ARG A 43 -8.69 7.42 -0.38
CA ARG A 43 -10.10 6.98 -0.38
C ARG A 43 -10.79 7.57 0.85
N PRO A 44 -10.94 8.91 0.89
CA PRO A 44 -11.48 9.60 2.05
C PRO A 44 -12.91 9.13 2.38
N GLY A 45 -13.71 8.80 1.38
CA GLY A 45 -15.05 8.26 1.58
C GLY A 45 -15.05 6.89 2.24
N LEU A 46 -14.15 5.98 1.83
CA LEU A 46 -14.02 4.68 2.50
C LEU A 46 -13.53 4.85 3.94
N LEU A 47 -12.50 5.68 4.16
CA LEU A 47 -11.98 5.94 5.49
C LEU A 47 -13.07 6.53 6.40
N ALA A 48 -13.83 7.51 5.90
CA ALA A 48 -14.95 8.10 6.64
C ALA A 48 -16.07 7.08 6.92
N ALA A 49 -16.33 6.14 6.00
CA ALA A 49 -17.27 5.05 6.25
C ALA A 49 -16.78 4.15 7.39
N LEU A 50 -15.52 3.74 7.34
CA LEU A 50 -14.91 2.89 8.37
C LEU A 50 -14.88 3.59 9.73
N ASP A 51 -14.55 4.86 9.79
CA ASP A 51 -14.54 5.64 11.04
C ASP A 51 -15.94 5.84 11.63
N TYR A 52 -16.95 5.89 10.78
CA TYR A 52 -18.35 6.01 11.20
C TYR A 52 -18.91 4.71 11.78
N MET A 53 -18.41 3.56 11.32
CA MET A 53 -18.95 2.23 11.66
C MET A 53 -18.50 1.75 13.02
N ARG A 54 -19.35 0.93 13.64
CA ARG A 54 -19.12 0.27 14.92
C ARG A 54 -19.18 -1.24 14.77
N GLU A 55 -18.73 -1.96 15.79
CA GLU A 55 -18.84 -3.41 15.87
C GLU A 55 -20.28 -3.85 15.62
N GLY A 56 -20.46 -4.84 14.76
CA GLY A 56 -21.74 -5.39 14.35
C GLY A 56 -22.43 -4.63 13.22
N ASP A 57 -21.93 -3.47 12.78
CA ASP A 57 -22.47 -2.80 11.58
C ASP A 57 -22.08 -3.56 10.32
N THR A 58 -22.77 -3.26 9.22
CA THR A 58 -22.57 -3.89 7.92
C THR A 58 -22.05 -2.89 6.91
N LEU A 59 -20.87 -3.14 6.34
CA LEU A 59 -20.38 -2.45 5.15
C LEU A 59 -21.02 -3.10 3.91
N CYS A 60 -21.83 -2.33 3.19
CA CYS A 60 -22.52 -2.77 1.99
C CYS A 60 -21.90 -2.15 0.75
N VAL A 61 -21.58 -2.99 -0.25
CA VAL A 61 -21.02 -2.55 -1.53
C VAL A 61 -21.70 -3.24 -2.70
N TRP A 62 -21.78 -2.56 -3.81
CA TRP A 62 -22.39 -3.12 -5.02
C TRP A 62 -21.62 -4.35 -5.53
N LYS A 63 -20.26 -4.22 -5.66
CA LYS A 63 -19.37 -5.31 -6.09
C LYS A 63 -18.05 -5.24 -5.31
N LEU A 64 -17.38 -6.38 -5.20
CA LEU A 64 -16.10 -6.49 -4.50
C LEU A 64 -15.00 -5.57 -5.09
N ASP A 65 -14.99 -5.38 -6.41
CA ASP A 65 -14.04 -4.50 -7.11
C ASP A 65 -14.19 -3.02 -6.74
N ARG A 66 -15.27 -2.64 -6.08
CA ARG A 66 -15.45 -1.29 -5.51
C ARG A 66 -14.67 -1.09 -4.23
N LEU A 67 -14.36 -2.17 -3.50
CA LEU A 67 -13.61 -2.12 -2.24
C LEU A 67 -12.11 -1.91 -2.42
N GLY A 68 -11.51 -2.37 -3.50
CA GLY A 68 -10.06 -2.27 -3.73
C GLY A 68 -9.70 -1.92 -5.18
N ARG A 69 -8.49 -1.44 -5.38
CA ARG A 69 -7.86 -1.26 -6.70
C ARG A 69 -6.99 -2.46 -7.07
N SER A 70 -6.60 -3.21 -6.06
CA SER A 70 -5.80 -4.42 -6.17
C SER A 70 -6.33 -5.48 -5.23
N THR A 71 -5.99 -6.73 -5.46
CA THR A 71 -6.27 -7.83 -4.55
C THR A 71 -5.75 -7.50 -3.15
N LYS A 72 -4.55 -6.95 -3.04
CA LYS A 72 -3.95 -6.54 -1.77
C LYS A 72 -4.82 -5.56 -0.98
N ASP A 73 -5.38 -4.53 -1.64
CA ASP A 73 -6.25 -3.54 -0.97
C ASP A 73 -7.50 -4.21 -0.39
N VAL A 74 -8.11 -5.14 -1.16
CA VAL A 74 -9.29 -5.89 -0.72
C VAL A 74 -8.95 -6.78 0.46
N LEU A 75 -7.79 -7.45 0.42
CA LEU A 75 -7.34 -8.34 1.49
C LEU A 75 -7.08 -7.57 2.79
N THR A 76 -6.35 -6.44 2.70
CA THR A 76 -6.09 -5.57 3.86
C THR A 76 -7.39 -5.04 4.47
N LEU A 77 -8.35 -4.64 3.62
CA LEU A 77 -9.63 -4.18 4.10
C LEU A 77 -10.43 -5.31 4.76
N ALA A 78 -10.41 -6.52 4.22
CA ALA A 78 -11.07 -7.67 4.81
C ALA A 78 -10.49 -8.01 6.20
N GLU A 79 -9.16 -7.93 6.37
CA GLU A 79 -8.49 -8.08 7.67
C GLU A 79 -8.97 -7.01 8.67
N ASP A 80 -9.08 -5.74 8.24
CA ASP A 80 -9.57 -4.64 9.09
C ASP A 80 -11.03 -4.86 9.50
N LEU A 81 -11.92 -5.17 8.56
CA LEU A 81 -13.33 -5.47 8.84
C LEU A 81 -13.47 -6.64 9.82
N HIS A 82 -12.68 -7.70 9.61
CA HIS A 82 -12.69 -8.85 10.51
C HIS A 82 -12.26 -8.48 11.93
N SER A 83 -11.16 -7.74 12.08
CA SER A 83 -10.64 -7.30 13.39
C SER A 83 -11.63 -6.41 14.14
N ARG A 84 -12.37 -5.58 13.42
CA ARG A 84 -13.39 -4.65 13.95
C ARG A 84 -14.77 -5.29 14.11
N ARG A 85 -14.92 -6.57 13.76
CA ARG A 85 -16.19 -7.30 13.77
C ARG A 85 -17.30 -6.64 12.95
N ILE A 86 -16.93 -6.07 11.79
CA ILE A 86 -17.83 -5.46 10.83
C ILE A 86 -18.22 -6.51 9.80
N VAL A 87 -19.52 -6.62 9.51
CA VAL A 87 -20.06 -7.51 8.49
C VAL A 87 -19.82 -6.90 7.10
N LEU A 88 -19.41 -7.72 6.12
CA LEU A 88 -19.31 -7.31 4.72
C LEU A 88 -20.49 -7.86 3.92
N ARG A 89 -21.21 -6.99 3.20
CA ARG A 89 -22.27 -7.38 2.27
C ARG A 89 -21.94 -6.93 0.86
N ILE A 90 -21.88 -7.89 -0.07
CA ILE A 90 -21.62 -7.66 -1.49
C ILE A 90 -22.91 -7.96 -2.24
N LEU A 91 -23.44 -6.98 -2.97
CA LEU A 91 -24.78 -7.10 -3.58
C LEU A 91 -24.77 -7.92 -4.86
N THR A 92 -23.71 -7.82 -5.68
CA THR A 92 -23.66 -8.47 -6.99
C THR A 92 -22.28 -9.04 -7.31
N GLY A 93 -22.22 -9.97 -8.25
CA GLY A 93 -20.99 -10.61 -8.71
C GLY A 93 -20.81 -12.01 -8.15
N THR A 94 -19.69 -12.66 -8.52
CA THR A 94 -19.40 -14.07 -8.14
C THR A 94 -19.30 -14.28 -6.63
N LEU A 95 -18.88 -13.24 -5.90
CA LEU A 95 -18.78 -13.24 -4.44
C LEU A 95 -19.90 -12.42 -3.80
N SER A 96 -21.10 -12.40 -4.42
CA SER A 96 -22.26 -11.79 -3.79
C SER A 96 -22.68 -12.58 -2.56
N GLY A 97 -23.01 -11.87 -1.47
CA GLY A 97 -23.40 -12.48 -0.21
C GLY A 97 -23.12 -11.58 0.98
N THR A 98 -23.49 -12.09 2.16
CA THR A 98 -23.23 -11.43 3.44
C THR A 98 -22.23 -12.26 4.25
N TYR A 99 -21.13 -11.66 4.61
CA TYR A 99 -20.00 -12.29 5.28
C TYR A 99 -19.82 -11.70 6.67
N SER A 100 -20.26 -12.46 7.68
CA SER A 100 -20.04 -12.10 9.08
C SER A 100 -18.64 -12.51 9.53
N PRO A 101 -17.93 -11.69 10.33
CA PRO A 101 -16.67 -12.09 10.98
C PRO A 101 -16.84 -13.26 11.94
N THR A 102 -18.09 -13.59 12.31
CA THR A 102 -18.44 -14.71 13.19
C THR A 102 -19.29 -15.72 12.45
N GLY A 103 -19.36 -16.97 12.95
CA GLY A 103 -20.14 -18.02 12.33
C GLY A 103 -19.60 -18.46 10.96
N GLU A 104 -20.49 -18.81 10.05
CA GLU A 104 -20.13 -19.33 8.72
C GLU A 104 -19.37 -18.33 7.84
N GLY A 105 -19.67 -17.03 7.98
CA GLY A 105 -18.98 -15.98 7.26
C GLY A 105 -17.50 -15.83 7.64
N LYS A 106 -17.08 -16.35 8.78
CA LYS A 106 -15.69 -16.39 9.19
C LYS A 106 -14.78 -17.08 8.16
N PHE A 107 -15.31 -18.08 7.46
CA PHE A 107 -14.56 -18.78 6.42
C PHE A 107 -14.08 -17.81 5.32
N PHE A 108 -14.94 -16.89 4.87
CA PHE A 108 -14.57 -15.88 3.88
C PHE A 108 -13.35 -15.04 4.35
N PHE A 109 -13.41 -14.51 5.58
CA PHE A 109 -12.33 -13.70 6.13
C PHE A 109 -11.04 -14.51 6.33
N THR A 110 -11.17 -15.78 6.75
CA THR A 110 -10.03 -16.69 6.88
C THR A 110 -9.36 -16.96 5.54
N MET A 111 -10.14 -17.22 4.50
CA MET A 111 -9.62 -17.38 3.14
C MET A 111 -8.95 -16.12 2.63
N MET A 112 -9.55 -14.95 2.87
CA MET A 112 -8.96 -13.67 2.48
C MET A 112 -7.63 -13.42 3.20
N ALA A 113 -7.54 -13.71 4.50
CA ALA A 113 -6.29 -13.60 5.25
C ALA A 113 -5.21 -14.55 4.72
N ALA A 114 -5.56 -15.81 4.41
CA ALA A 114 -4.61 -16.76 3.82
C ALA A 114 -4.10 -16.30 2.43
N PHE A 115 -4.96 -15.73 1.60
CA PHE A 115 -4.54 -15.14 0.33
C PHE A 115 -3.63 -13.92 0.52
N ALA A 116 -3.88 -13.10 1.54
CA ALA A 116 -3.01 -11.96 1.86
C ALA A 116 -1.60 -12.42 2.26
N GLU A 117 -1.50 -13.44 3.07
CA GLU A 117 -0.21 -14.02 3.46
C GLU A 117 0.54 -14.60 2.27
N LEU A 118 -0.16 -15.35 1.41
CA LEU A 118 0.42 -15.90 0.19
C LEU A 118 0.94 -14.80 -0.73
N GLU A 119 0.17 -13.73 -0.96
CA GLU A 119 0.60 -12.60 -1.79
C GLU A 119 1.84 -11.92 -1.21
N ARG A 120 1.89 -11.69 0.11
CA ARG A 120 3.09 -11.15 0.79
C ARG A 120 4.31 -12.04 0.60
N ALA A 121 4.16 -13.36 0.76
CA ALA A 121 5.24 -14.33 0.56
C ALA A 121 5.77 -14.28 -0.88
N MET A 122 4.88 -14.25 -1.87
CA MET A 122 5.26 -14.16 -3.29
C MET A 122 5.98 -12.84 -3.62
N ILE A 123 5.58 -11.72 -3.03
CA ILE A 123 6.26 -10.42 -3.21
C ILE A 123 7.69 -10.49 -2.64
N VAL A 124 7.87 -11.05 -1.45
CA VAL A 124 9.19 -11.21 -0.81
C VAL A 124 10.08 -12.10 -1.67
N GLU A 125 9.57 -13.23 -2.15
CA GLU A 125 10.30 -14.15 -3.02
C GLU A 125 10.75 -13.48 -4.32
N ARG A 126 9.85 -12.80 -5.03
CA ARG A 126 10.19 -12.06 -6.25
C ARG A 126 11.22 -10.97 -6.00
N THR A 127 11.09 -10.24 -4.88
CA THR A 127 12.04 -9.18 -4.51
C THR A 127 13.42 -9.77 -4.26
N ARG A 128 13.50 -10.89 -3.52
CA ARG A 128 14.76 -11.59 -3.25
C ARG A 128 15.40 -12.09 -4.53
N ALA A 129 14.65 -12.78 -5.38
CA ALA A 129 15.12 -13.24 -6.68
C ALA A 129 15.61 -12.09 -7.57
N GLY A 130 14.89 -10.96 -7.58
CA GLY A 130 15.31 -9.76 -8.31
C GLY A 130 16.60 -9.13 -7.77
N LEU A 131 16.79 -9.10 -6.46
CA LEU A 131 18.03 -8.62 -5.83
C LEU A 131 19.22 -9.54 -6.13
N ASP A 132 19.01 -10.86 -6.08
CA ASP A 132 20.04 -11.85 -6.38
C ASP A 132 20.46 -11.76 -7.86
N ALA A 133 19.50 -11.61 -8.79
CA ALA A 133 19.78 -11.39 -10.20
C ALA A 133 20.54 -10.07 -10.45
N ALA A 134 20.16 -8.99 -9.77
CA ALA A 134 20.86 -7.72 -9.87
C ALA A 134 22.31 -7.82 -9.33
N LYS A 135 22.49 -8.51 -8.20
CA LYS A 135 23.81 -8.78 -7.62
C LYS A 135 24.70 -9.61 -8.54
N ALA A 136 24.14 -10.64 -9.17
CA ALA A 136 24.86 -11.46 -10.17
C ALA A 136 25.33 -10.65 -11.39
N GLN A 137 24.63 -9.55 -11.72
CA GLN A 137 24.99 -8.60 -12.77
C GLN A 137 25.89 -7.44 -12.28
N GLY A 138 26.45 -7.55 -11.05
CA GLY A 138 27.29 -6.50 -10.45
C GLY A 138 26.55 -5.24 -10.03
N ARG A 139 25.21 -5.24 -10.05
CA ARG A 139 24.38 -4.12 -9.60
C ARG A 139 24.06 -4.27 -8.12
N THR A 140 24.71 -3.48 -7.29
CA THR A 140 24.42 -3.40 -5.86
C THR A 140 23.44 -2.25 -5.59
N GLY A 141 22.34 -2.56 -4.88
CA GLY A 141 21.41 -1.54 -4.43
C GLY A 141 22.05 -0.66 -3.34
N GLY A 142 21.39 0.45 -3.06
CA GLY A 142 21.81 1.39 -2.04
C GLY A 142 22.11 2.78 -2.59
N ARG A 143 22.46 3.69 -1.69
CA ARG A 143 22.86 5.04 -2.10
C ARG A 143 24.19 4.99 -2.84
N PRO A 144 24.31 5.60 -4.04
CA PRO A 144 25.57 5.65 -4.76
C PRO A 144 26.71 6.17 -3.88
N THR A 145 27.85 5.50 -3.95
CA THR A 145 29.05 5.93 -3.22
C THR A 145 29.53 7.25 -3.82
N VAL A 146 29.56 8.30 -3.00
CA VAL A 146 30.01 9.63 -3.42
C VAL A 146 31.53 9.67 -3.65
N ILE A 147 32.28 8.78 -2.97
CA ILE A 147 33.74 8.67 -3.14
C ILE A 147 34.04 7.49 -4.05
N THR A 148 34.47 7.79 -5.27
CA THR A 148 35.02 6.81 -6.21
C THR A 148 36.50 6.51 -5.88
N GLU A 149 37.03 5.42 -6.42
CA GLU A 149 38.49 5.09 -6.23
C GLU A 149 39.39 6.21 -6.72
N ASP A 150 39.02 6.89 -7.82
CA ASP A 150 39.79 8.04 -8.34
C ASP A 150 39.78 9.19 -7.35
N LEU A 151 38.64 9.57 -6.80
CA LEU A 151 38.53 10.61 -5.78
C LEU A 151 39.30 10.25 -4.51
N LEU A 152 39.29 8.95 -4.16
CA LEU A 152 40.06 8.47 -3.00
C LEU A 152 41.57 8.59 -3.22
N THR A 153 42.06 8.25 -4.42
CA THR A 153 43.45 8.37 -4.81
C THR A 153 43.92 9.83 -4.77
N VAL A 154 43.11 10.73 -5.36
CA VAL A 154 43.35 12.18 -5.33
C VAL A 154 43.38 12.70 -3.88
N ALA A 155 42.43 12.28 -3.06
CA ALA A 155 42.36 12.71 -1.67
C ALA A 155 43.57 12.26 -0.85
N LYS A 156 44.04 11.03 -1.03
CA LYS A 156 45.24 10.49 -0.38
C LYS A 156 46.53 11.26 -0.81
N ALA A 157 46.65 11.53 -2.13
CA ALA A 157 47.79 12.28 -2.65
C ALA A 157 47.87 13.72 -2.09
N ARG A 158 46.73 14.39 -1.98
CA ARG A 158 46.64 15.75 -1.40
C ARG A 158 46.93 15.76 0.10
N LYS A 159 46.43 14.73 0.83
CA LYS A 159 46.75 14.55 2.26
C LYS A 159 48.26 14.35 2.48
N ALA A 160 48.92 13.56 1.62
CA ALA A 160 50.38 13.34 1.67
C ALA A 160 51.21 14.62 1.42
N LYS A 161 50.64 15.58 0.70
CA LYS A 161 51.24 16.93 0.49
C LYS A 161 50.97 17.92 1.63
N GLY A 162 50.34 17.46 2.72
CA GLY A 162 50.08 18.28 3.91
C GLY A 162 48.78 19.10 3.87
N GLU A 163 47.94 18.91 2.88
CA GLU A 163 46.64 19.62 2.85
C GLU A 163 45.71 19.13 3.97
N SER A 164 44.97 20.06 4.56
CA SER A 164 44.00 19.72 5.60
C SER A 164 42.80 18.95 5.02
N VAL A 165 42.28 17.96 5.75
CA VAL A 165 41.11 17.17 5.34
C VAL A 165 39.89 18.04 5.02
N SER A 166 39.75 19.18 5.70
CA SER A 166 38.69 20.15 5.45
C SER A 166 38.85 20.84 4.08
N ALA A 167 40.07 21.20 3.69
CA ALA A 167 40.35 21.80 2.38
C ALA A 167 40.13 20.78 1.25
N ILE A 168 40.59 19.54 1.45
CA ILE A 168 40.41 18.43 0.50
C ILE A 168 38.90 18.13 0.31
N ALA A 169 38.15 18.02 1.39
CA ALA A 169 36.69 17.75 1.34
C ALA A 169 35.95 18.84 0.55
N LYS A 170 36.29 20.12 0.80
CA LYS A 170 35.72 21.26 0.07
C LYS A 170 36.05 21.20 -1.42
N ALA A 171 37.31 20.91 -1.76
CA ALA A 171 37.76 20.85 -3.15
C ALA A 171 37.15 19.68 -3.95
N LEU A 172 36.89 18.56 -3.27
CA LEU A 172 36.27 17.37 -3.90
C LEU A 172 34.74 17.36 -3.83
N GLY A 173 34.12 18.39 -3.25
CA GLY A 173 32.65 18.48 -3.16
C GLY A 173 32.01 17.42 -2.25
N VAL A 174 32.77 16.89 -1.28
CA VAL A 174 32.28 15.85 -0.35
C VAL A 174 32.25 16.37 1.08
N SER A 175 31.41 15.71 1.93
CA SER A 175 31.39 16.08 3.33
C SER A 175 32.71 15.67 4.04
N ARG A 176 33.15 16.48 4.98
CA ARG A 176 34.32 16.17 5.81
C ARG A 176 34.19 14.82 6.53
N ALA A 177 33.02 14.50 7.04
CA ALA A 177 32.74 13.23 7.70
C ALA A 177 32.83 12.04 6.74
N THR A 178 32.38 12.21 5.49
CA THR A 178 32.51 11.19 4.45
C THR A 178 33.96 10.94 4.09
N LEU A 179 34.75 12.01 3.95
CA LEU A 179 36.18 11.89 3.63
C LEU A 179 36.97 11.23 4.76
N TYR A 180 36.70 11.59 6.02
CA TYR A 180 37.38 10.99 7.18
C TYR A 180 37.18 9.47 7.26
N ARG A 181 36.03 8.96 6.90
CA ARG A 181 35.76 7.49 6.89
C ARG A 181 36.64 6.71 5.92
N HIS A 182 37.21 7.39 4.91
CA HIS A 182 37.96 6.73 3.85
C HIS A 182 39.48 7.02 3.91
N ILE A 183 39.90 8.12 4.54
CA ILE A 183 41.31 8.53 4.61
C ILE A 183 41.79 8.90 6.02
N GLY A 184 40.90 8.73 7.05
CA GLY A 184 41.18 8.99 8.46
C GLY A 184 42.19 8.05 9.08
#